data_306f29588af9052b27c1cdf40550f662
#
_entry.id   306f29588af9052b27c1cdf40550f662
#
_cell.length_a   1.000
_cell.length_b   1.000
_cell.length_c   1.000
_cell.angle_alpha   90.00
_cell.angle_beta   90.00
_cell.angle_gamma   90.00
#
_symmetry.space_group_name_H-M   'P 1'
#
loop_
_entity.id
_entity.type
_entity.pdbx_description
1 polymer ?
#
loop_
_entity_poly.entity_id
_entity_poly.type
_entity_poly.pdbx_seq_one_letter_code
_entity_poly.pdbx_strand_id
1 'polypeptide(L)'
;MKIELIGKQVRIPINYQSLLQGLIYSMFDKKEYGFFLHEKGYRLDEKVFKMFVFSNLYGKYQIVEHDLIFEDKIYFYVASPVEEFVQNLYQFFVNNERVVIGNNILKISKVSFVDAMFFTGE
;
A
#
# COMPACT_ATOMS: atom_id res chain seq x y z
N MET A 1 3.95 6.60 6.28
CA MET A 1 4.81 5.42 6.05
C MET A 1 5.12 5.31 4.58
N LYS A 2 6.38 5.13 4.25
CA LYS A 2 6.83 4.98 2.87
C LYS A 2 7.14 3.52 2.61
N ILE A 3 6.62 3.01 1.51
CA ILE A 3 6.81 1.61 1.11
C ILE A 3 7.53 1.59 -0.23
N GLU A 4 8.67 0.89 -0.29
CA GLU A 4 9.45 0.73 -1.52
C GLU A 4 9.42 -0.71 -1.98
N LEU A 5 9.06 -0.90 -3.24
CA LEU A 5 8.92 -2.20 -3.86
C LEU A 5 9.85 -2.30 -5.07
N ILE A 6 10.31 -3.51 -5.35
CA ILE A 6 11.18 -3.77 -6.48
C ILE A 6 10.54 -4.83 -7.39
N GLY A 7 10.53 -4.53 -8.69
CA GLY A 7 10.10 -5.47 -9.71
C GLY A 7 10.55 -4.97 -11.05
N LYS A 8 10.89 -5.86 -11.96
CA LYS A 8 11.35 -5.44 -13.29
C LYS A 8 10.22 -5.42 -14.28
N GLN A 9 10.11 -4.31 -15.04
CA GLN A 9 9.12 -4.16 -16.09
C GLN A 9 7.71 -4.45 -15.57
N VAL A 10 7.38 -3.82 -14.45
CA VAL A 10 6.09 -4.03 -13.79
C VAL A 10 5.04 -3.25 -14.55
N ARG A 11 4.01 -3.95 -15.03
CA ARG A 11 2.93 -3.35 -15.82
C ARG A 11 1.70 -3.17 -14.95
N ILE A 12 1.28 -1.92 -14.76
CA ILE A 12 0.17 -1.55 -13.89
C ILE A 12 -0.77 -0.63 -14.66
N PRO A 13 -2.09 -0.86 -14.64
CA PRO A 13 -3.01 0.03 -15.33
C PRO A 13 -2.97 1.44 -14.73
N ILE A 14 -3.24 2.44 -15.56
CA ILE A 14 -3.20 3.84 -15.11
C ILE A 14 -4.15 4.08 -13.94
N ASN A 15 -5.32 3.48 -13.96
CA ASN A 15 -6.30 3.63 -12.87
C ASN A 15 -6.10 2.53 -11.83
N TYR A 16 -4.96 2.53 -11.18
CA TYR A 16 -4.54 1.47 -10.27
C TYR A 16 -5.05 1.60 -8.84
N GLN A 17 -5.83 2.64 -8.51
CA GLN A 17 -6.24 2.88 -7.13
C GLN A 17 -6.95 1.67 -6.52
N SER A 18 -7.82 1.01 -7.27
CA SER A 18 -8.52 -0.16 -6.76
C SER A 18 -7.58 -1.33 -6.48
N LEU A 19 -6.47 -1.42 -7.22
CA LEU A 19 -5.47 -2.46 -6.96
C LEU A 19 -4.74 -2.20 -5.65
N LEU A 20 -4.40 -0.94 -5.37
CA LEU A 20 -3.77 -0.59 -4.10
C LEU A 20 -4.73 -0.81 -2.93
N GLN A 21 -6.00 -0.44 -3.11
CA GLN A 21 -6.99 -0.70 -2.09
C GLN A 21 -7.13 -2.20 -1.83
N GLY A 22 -7.13 -2.99 -2.90
CA GLY A 22 -7.19 -4.44 -2.78
C GLY A 22 -6.00 -5.01 -2.02
N LEU A 23 -4.82 -4.46 -2.25
CA LEU A 23 -3.63 -4.88 -1.51
C LEU A 23 -3.82 -4.64 -0.01
N ILE A 24 -4.25 -3.44 0.36
CA ILE A 24 -4.46 -3.10 1.77
C ILE A 24 -5.55 -3.97 2.37
N TYR A 25 -6.66 -4.16 1.66
CA TYR A 25 -7.74 -5.03 2.14
C TYR A 25 -7.27 -6.46 2.38
N SER A 26 -6.38 -6.98 1.52
CA SER A 26 -5.92 -8.34 1.68
C SER A 26 -5.15 -8.54 2.99
N MET A 27 -4.57 -7.49 3.51
CA MET A 27 -3.88 -7.54 4.79
C MET A 27 -4.87 -7.73 5.95
N PHE A 28 -6.06 -7.14 5.82
CA PHE A 28 -7.08 -7.21 6.86
C PHE A 28 -7.98 -8.44 6.73
N ASP A 29 -7.86 -9.17 5.64
CA ASP A 29 -8.56 -10.45 5.50
C ASP A 29 -7.91 -11.52 6.36
N LYS A 30 -6.70 -11.28 6.84
CA LYS A 30 -6.05 -12.20 7.75
C LYS A 30 -6.75 -12.14 9.10
N LYS A 31 -6.84 -13.30 9.74
CA LYS A 31 -7.60 -13.43 10.98
C LYS A 31 -7.22 -12.40 12.03
N GLU A 32 -5.94 -12.17 12.21
CA GLU A 32 -5.46 -11.24 13.23
C GLU A 32 -5.86 -9.80 12.94
N TYR A 33 -5.86 -9.39 11.69
CA TYR A 33 -6.25 -8.04 11.31
C TYR A 33 -7.76 -7.87 11.37
N GLY A 34 -8.49 -8.89 10.98
CA GLY A 34 -9.95 -8.87 11.11
C GLY A 34 -10.36 -8.73 12.55
N PHE A 35 -9.67 -9.45 13.44
CA PHE A 35 -9.93 -9.36 14.87
C PHE A 35 -9.66 -7.95 15.40
N PHE A 36 -8.54 -7.36 15.00
CA PHE A 36 -8.18 -6.00 15.40
C PHE A 36 -9.26 -5.00 15.01
N LEU A 37 -9.72 -5.06 13.78
CA LEU A 37 -10.75 -4.14 13.30
C LEU A 37 -12.06 -4.32 14.06
N HIS A 38 -12.41 -5.56 14.34
CA HIS A 38 -13.64 -5.86 15.09
C HIS A 38 -13.55 -5.33 16.52
N GLU A 39 -12.42 -5.56 17.17
CA GLU A 39 -12.20 -5.09 18.54
C GLU A 39 -12.31 -3.59 18.66
N LYS A 40 -11.86 -2.86 17.63
CA LYS A 40 -11.89 -1.40 17.63
C LYS A 40 -13.19 -0.84 17.08
N GLY A 41 -14.14 -1.69 16.70
CA GLY A 41 -15.42 -1.25 16.16
C GLY A 41 -15.38 -0.84 14.70
N TYR A 42 -14.34 -1.22 13.98
CA TYR A 42 -14.22 -0.92 12.57
C TYR A 42 -14.68 -2.09 11.72
N ARG A 43 -15.07 -1.79 10.49
CA ARG A 43 -15.46 -2.81 9.52
C ARG A 43 -14.45 -2.86 8.38
N LEU A 44 -14.37 -4.02 7.73
CA LEU A 44 -13.43 -4.22 6.66
C LEU A 44 -13.75 -3.43 5.40
N ASP A 45 -15.02 -3.19 5.11
CA ASP A 45 -15.38 -2.53 3.87
C ASP A 45 -15.25 -1.00 3.95
N GLU A 46 -16.34 -0.29 4.15
CA GLU A 46 -16.33 1.18 4.13
C GLU A 46 -15.39 1.80 5.14
N LYS A 47 -15.31 1.24 6.35
CA LYS A 47 -14.53 1.84 7.41
C LYS A 47 -13.04 1.83 7.13
N VAL A 48 -12.54 0.78 6.47
CA VAL A 48 -11.12 0.71 6.12
C VAL A 48 -10.75 1.83 5.17
N PHE A 49 -11.60 2.13 4.20
CA PHE A 49 -11.33 3.23 3.27
C PHE A 49 -11.26 4.58 3.96
N LYS A 50 -11.96 4.74 5.07
CA LYS A 50 -11.97 6.00 5.82
C LYS A 50 -10.85 6.10 6.83
N MET A 51 -10.14 4.99 7.06
CA MET A 51 -9.08 4.94 8.07
C MET A 51 -7.72 5.33 7.52
N PHE A 52 -7.56 5.38 6.21
CA PHE A 52 -6.25 5.65 5.64
C PHE A 52 -6.36 6.31 4.28
N VAL A 53 -5.26 6.94 3.89
CA VAL A 53 -5.08 7.47 2.54
C VAL A 53 -3.74 6.97 2.01
N PHE A 54 -3.63 6.88 0.71
CA PHE A 54 -2.36 6.52 0.08
C PHE A 54 -2.10 7.43 -1.10
N SER A 55 -0.82 7.60 -1.41
CA SER A 55 -0.38 8.46 -2.49
C SER A 55 -0.46 7.75 -3.84
N ASN A 56 -0.11 8.48 -4.89
CA ASN A 56 0.15 7.86 -6.17
C ASN A 56 1.37 6.97 -6.09
N LEU A 57 1.52 6.10 -7.09
CA LEU A 57 2.74 5.31 -7.24
C LEU A 57 3.81 6.17 -7.90
N TYR A 58 5.01 6.13 -7.34
CA TYR A 58 6.16 6.89 -7.85
C TYR A 58 7.22 5.92 -8.34
N GLY A 59 8.03 6.41 -9.29
CA GLY A 59 9.11 5.63 -9.86
C GLY A 59 9.32 6.04 -11.30
N LYS A 60 10.30 5.43 -11.96
CA LYS A 60 10.54 5.67 -13.38
C LYS A 60 9.64 4.75 -14.19
N TYR A 61 8.81 5.33 -15.03
CA TYR A 61 7.87 4.56 -15.82
C TYR A 61 7.67 5.17 -17.20
N GLN A 62 7.14 4.36 -18.09
CA GLN A 62 6.66 4.80 -19.40
C GLN A 62 5.18 4.46 -19.49
N ILE A 63 4.44 5.26 -20.25
CA ILE A 63 3.03 4.99 -20.50
C ILE A 63 2.93 4.27 -21.82
N VAL A 64 2.35 3.07 -21.79
CA VAL A 64 2.12 2.27 -23.00
C VAL A 64 0.64 1.91 -23.01
N GLU A 65 -0.09 2.44 -23.99
CA GLU A 65 -1.53 2.28 -24.06
C GLU A 65 -2.19 2.82 -22.80
N HIS A 66 -2.81 1.97 -22.00
CA HIS A 66 -3.48 2.40 -20.76
C HIS A 66 -2.73 1.93 -19.53
N ASP A 67 -1.45 1.59 -19.68
CA ASP A 67 -0.65 1.04 -18.60
C ASP A 67 0.58 1.86 -18.33
N LEU A 68 1.03 1.80 -17.07
CA LEU A 68 2.32 2.30 -16.65
C LEU A 68 3.27 1.11 -16.58
N ILE A 69 4.44 1.26 -17.17
CA ILE A 69 5.47 0.21 -17.09
C ILE A 69 6.63 0.77 -16.31
N PHE A 70 6.78 0.30 -15.08
CA PHE A 70 7.85 0.73 -14.17
C PHE A 70 9.11 -0.08 -14.45
N GLU A 71 10.26 0.61 -14.43
CA GLU A 71 11.53 -0.03 -14.77
C GLU A 71 11.98 -1.02 -13.70
N ASP A 72 12.07 -0.56 -12.45
CA ASP A 72 12.56 -1.43 -11.39
C ASP A 72 12.01 -1.10 -10.00
N LYS A 73 11.86 0.17 -9.65
CA LYS A 73 11.44 0.57 -8.31
C LYS A 73 10.10 1.30 -8.34
N ILE A 74 9.25 0.95 -7.39
CA ILE A 74 7.97 1.64 -7.18
C ILE A 74 7.91 1.98 -5.70
N TYR A 75 7.49 3.21 -5.38
CA TYR A 75 7.26 3.54 -3.98
C TYR A 75 5.99 4.38 -3.83
N PHE A 76 5.41 4.32 -2.65
CA PHE A 76 4.21 5.09 -2.35
C PHE A 76 4.14 5.30 -0.84
N TYR A 77 3.23 6.18 -0.43
CA TYR A 77 3.06 6.56 0.96
C TYR A 77 1.67 6.18 1.42
N VAL A 78 1.58 5.76 2.69
CA VAL A 78 0.30 5.47 3.34
C VAL A 78 0.27 6.25 4.65
N ALA A 79 -0.86 6.87 4.94
CA ALA A 79 -1.04 7.61 6.17
C ALA A 79 -2.40 7.30 6.78
N SER A 80 -2.46 7.34 8.10
CA SER A 80 -3.70 7.12 8.84
C SER A 80 -3.62 7.85 10.17
N PRO A 81 -4.74 8.43 10.64
CA PRO A 81 -4.76 9.00 11.99
C PRO A 81 -4.85 7.93 13.09
N VAL A 82 -5.09 6.68 12.70
CA VAL A 82 -5.18 5.57 13.65
C VAL A 82 -3.83 4.92 13.80
N GLU A 83 -3.15 5.18 14.91
CA GLU A 83 -1.80 4.69 15.12
C GLU A 83 -1.70 3.16 15.06
N GLU A 84 -2.64 2.46 15.67
CA GLU A 84 -2.63 1.00 15.66
C GLU A 84 -2.77 0.44 14.25
N PHE A 85 -3.54 1.11 13.40
CA PHE A 85 -3.67 0.73 12.01
C PHE A 85 -2.31 0.80 11.29
N VAL A 86 -1.60 1.91 11.50
CA VAL A 86 -0.28 2.09 10.88
C VAL A 86 0.71 1.06 11.39
N GLN A 87 0.68 0.78 12.70
CA GLN A 87 1.57 -0.21 13.29
C GLN A 87 1.32 -1.60 12.70
N ASN A 88 0.06 -1.98 12.52
CA ASN A 88 -0.27 -3.27 11.94
C ASN A 88 0.16 -3.36 10.48
N LEU A 89 0.00 -2.28 9.71
CA LEU A 89 0.49 -2.25 8.34
C LEU A 89 2.00 -2.41 8.29
N TYR A 90 2.70 -1.71 9.17
CA TYR A 90 4.15 -1.80 9.24
C TYR A 90 4.59 -3.23 9.52
N GLN A 91 3.96 -3.87 10.49
CA GLN A 91 4.28 -5.26 10.82
C GLN A 91 4.04 -6.19 9.64
N PHE A 92 2.95 -5.98 8.91
CA PHE A 92 2.68 -6.79 7.73
C PHE A 92 3.81 -6.66 6.71
N PHE A 93 4.21 -5.42 6.41
CA PHE A 93 5.22 -5.20 5.38
C PHE A 93 6.60 -5.69 5.79
N VAL A 94 6.97 -5.57 7.06
CA VAL A 94 8.30 -6.05 7.49
C VAL A 94 8.34 -7.57 7.65
N ASN A 95 7.18 -8.21 7.84
CA ASN A 95 7.12 -9.65 8.02
C ASN A 95 6.88 -10.42 6.71
N ASN A 96 6.75 -9.72 5.60
CA ASN A 96 6.54 -10.36 4.30
C ASN A 96 7.61 -9.89 3.33
N GLU A 97 8.02 -10.80 2.44
CA GLU A 97 9.05 -10.47 1.47
C GLU A 97 8.47 -9.92 0.17
N ARG A 98 7.23 -10.24 -0.13
CA ARG A 98 6.61 -9.91 -1.42
C ARG A 98 5.17 -9.49 -1.24
N VAL A 99 4.71 -8.68 -2.21
CA VAL A 99 3.30 -8.31 -2.31
C VAL A 99 2.86 -8.50 -3.76
N VAL A 100 1.55 -8.59 -3.96
CA VAL A 100 0.97 -8.72 -5.29
C VAL A 100 0.15 -7.46 -5.58
N ILE A 101 0.45 -6.81 -6.70
CA ILE A 101 -0.33 -5.69 -7.19
C ILE A 101 -0.80 -6.06 -8.59
N GLY A 102 -2.10 -6.27 -8.76
CA GLY A 102 -2.62 -6.80 -9.99
C GLY A 102 -2.06 -8.18 -10.27
N ASN A 103 -1.41 -8.36 -11.40
CA ASN A 103 -0.77 -9.61 -11.78
C ASN A 103 0.72 -9.63 -11.50
N ASN A 104 1.21 -8.64 -10.76
CA ASN A 104 2.64 -8.49 -10.54
C ASN A 104 3.02 -8.88 -9.13
N ILE A 105 4.09 -9.67 -9.00
CA ILE A 105 4.68 -10.01 -7.71
C ILE A 105 5.89 -9.12 -7.54
N LEU A 106 5.88 -8.30 -6.46
CA LEU A 106 6.95 -7.36 -6.19
C LEU A 106 7.60 -7.69 -4.86
N LYS A 107 8.90 -7.47 -4.80
CA LYS A 107 9.66 -7.67 -3.57
C LYS A 107 9.56 -6.40 -2.73
N ILE A 108 9.34 -6.56 -1.43
CA ILE A 108 9.35 -5.43 -0.50
C ILE A 108 10.82 -5.11 -0.19
N SER A 109 11.25 -3.93 -0.61
CA SER A 109 12.64 -3.50 -0.46
C SER A 109 12.86 -2.79 0.86
N LYS A 110 11.96 -1.86 1.19
CA LYS A 110 12.14 -1.03 2.38
C LYS A 110 10.80 -0.48 2.81
N VAL A 111 10.61 -0.41 4.13
CA VAL A 111 9.45 0.25 4.73
C VAL A 111 10.00 1.19 5.79
N SER A 112 9.57 2.44 5.75
CA SER A 112 10.08 3.44 6.69
C SER A 112 8.98 4.40 7.07
N PHE A 113 9.07 4.94 8.28
CA PHE A 113 8.20 6.02 8.69
C PHE A 113 8.80 7.33 8.23
N VAL A 114 7.94 8.25 7.80
CA VAL A 114 8.35 9.57 7.38
C VAL A 114 7.66 10.58 8.26
N ASP A 115 8.23 11.77 8.30
CA ASP A 115 7.66 12.86 9.07
C ASP A 115 6.27 13.19 8.53
N ALA A 116 5.32 13.39 9.44
CA ALA A 116 3.96 13.74 9.05
C ALA A 116 3.89 14.98 8.18
N MET A 117 4.87 15.85 8.26
CA MET A 117 4.94 17.05 7.43
C MET A 117 4.94 16.74 5.94
N PHE A 118 5.42 15.58 5.56
CA PHE A 118 5.44 15.19 4.15
C PHE A 118 4.03 14.96 3.60
N PHE A 119 3.07 14.70 4.47
CA PHE A 119 1.70 14.48 4.03
C PHE A 119 0.89 15.76 4.03
N THR A 120 1.30 16.75 4.79
CA THR A 120 0.56 18.01 4.88
C THR A 120 1.12 19.08 3.96
N GLY A 121 2.37 18.93 3.56
CA GLY A 121 3.04 19.93 2.73
C GLY A 121 2.66 19.85 1.28
N GLU A 122 1.94 18.93 0.95
CA GLU A 122 1.62 18.79 -0.33
C GLU A 122 0.54 18.83 -0.84
#